data_c1652a56e543bbd3b37807806f145174
#
_entry.id   c1652a56e543bbd3b37807806f145174
#
_cell.length_a   1.000
_cell.length_b   1.000
_cell.length_c   1.000
_cell.angle_alpha   90.00
_cell.angle_beta   90.00
_cell.angle_gamma   90.00
#
_symmetry.space_group_name_H-M   'P 1'
#
loop_
_entity.id
_entity.type
_entity.pdbx_description
1 polymer ?
#
loop_
_entity_poly.entity_id
_entity_poly.type
_entity_poly.pdbx_seq_one_letter_code
_entity_poly.pdbx_strand_id
1 'polypeptide(L)'
;MNSRYIILTSKKYTDNTADISVKVNDNEYKAVYVCSDSNTGISIISVDAEQMSEDDRTSIEVSVLSNSYILNKGELVIAAGNIYGTDGAVDYGTITNISSYSLIDNNVDIFETNLTAKDEDYAFLFNSDGNVVGISVHSNKDVKLKFMGISDLKGTIENMINRQEIMYFGIKAENVDNELADKYSLTTGIYI
;
A
#
# COMPACT_ATOMS: atom_id res chain seq x y z
N MET A 1 20.16 -12.89 -17.70
CA MET A 1 19.38 -12.58 -16.48
C MET A 1 17.93 -12.70 -16.88
N ASN A 2 17.17 -13.60 -16.28
CA ASN A 2 15.74 -13.65 -16.55
C ASN A 2 15.08 -12.38 -16.00
N SER A 3 14.51 -11.59 -16.88
CA SER A 3 13.77 -10.38 -16.48
C SER A 3 12.48 -10.80 -15.76
N ARG A 4 12.20 -10.21 -14.62
CA ARG A 4 10.99 -10.47 -13.85
C ARG A 4 10.25 -9.18 -13.57
N TYR A 5 8.95 -9.22 -13.68
CA TYR A 5 8.08 -8.19 -13.13
C TYR A 5 7.87 -8.44 -11.64
N ILE A 6 8.15 -7.44 -10.83
CA ILE A 6 7.89 -7.43 -9.39
C ILE A 6 6.57 -6.71 -9.16
N ILE A 7 5.66 -7.35 -8.48
CA ILE A 7 4.31 -6.83 -8.28
C ILE A 7 4.06 -6.69 -6.79
N LEU A 8 3.70 -5.48 -6.39
CA LEU A 8 3.26 -5.15 -5.06
C LEU A 8 1.75 -5.42 -4.94
N THR A 9 1.34 -6.12 -3.89
CA THR A 9 -0.06 -6.47 -3.66
C THR A 9 -0.37 -6.57 -2.17
N SER A 10 -1.61 -6.87 -1.83
CA SER A 10 -2.01 -7.15 -0.45
C SER A 10 -1.66 -8.58 -0.05
N LYS A 11 -1.20 -8.73 1.19
CA LYS A 11 -0.95 -10.04 1.82
C LYS A 11 -2.19 -10.94 1.77
N LYS A 12 -3.41 -10.38 1.86
CA LYS A 12 -4.66 -11.16 1.78
C LYS A 12 -4.80 -12.00 0.51
N TYR A 13 -4.19 -11.57 -0.61
CA TYR A 13 -4.23 -12.31 -1.88
C TYR A 13 -3.16 -13.40 -1.98
N THR A 14 -2.21 -13.40 -1.06
CA THR A 14 -1.09 -14.36 -1.07
C THR A 14 -1.09 -15.32 0.11
N ASP A 15 -1.89 -15.03 1.16
CA ASP A 15 -2.00 -15.90 2.33
C ASP A 15 -2.75 -17.18 1.99
N ASN A 16 -2.16 -18.32 2.40
CA ASN A 16 -2.72 -19.66 2.25
C ASN A 16 -3.09 -20.06 0.81
N THR A 17 -2.50 -19.40 -0.19
CA THR A 17 -2.77 -19.66 -1.61
C THR A 17 -1.62 -20.46 -2.21
N ALA A 18 -1.91 -21.68 -2.70
CA ALA A 18 -0.91 -22.54 -3.32
C ALA A 18 -0.54 -22.09 -4.74
N ASP A 19 -1.49 -21.54 -5.47
CA ASP A 19 -1.33 -21.05 -6.83
C ASP A 19 -1.77 -19.59 -6.93
N ILE A 20 -0.83 -18.76 -7.39
CA ILE A 20 -1.06 -17.33 -7.61
C ILE A 20 -0.91 -17.07 -9.10
N SER A 21 -1.87 -16.34 -9.66
CA SER A 21 -1.81 -15.88 -11.05
C SER A 21 -2.03 -14.38 -11.15
N VAL A 22 -1.54 -13.80 -12.24
CA VAL A 22 -1.72 -12.40 -12.59
C VAL A 22 -2.33 -12.32 -13.97
N LYS A 23 -3.43 -11.60 -14.08
CA LYS A 23 -4.06 -11.33 -15.37
C LYS A 23 -3.52 -10.02 -15.94
N VAL A 24 -3.04 -10.10 -17.18
CA VAL A 24 -2.63 -8.93 -17.97
C VAL A 24 -3.41 -8.98 -19.29
N ASN A 25 -4.21 -7.96 -19.55
CA ASN A 25 -5.20 -7.98 -20.64
C ASN A 25 -6.11 -9.22 -20.51
N ASP A 26 -6.11 -10.09 -21.50
CA ASP A 26 -6.91 -11.32 -21.52
C ASP A 26 -6.10 -12.58 -21.13
N ASN A 27 -4.80 -12.44 -20.90
CA ASN A 27 -3.89 -13.53 -20.57
C ASN A 27 -3.65 -13.66 -19.08
N GLU A 28 -3.51 -14.90 -18.63
CA GLU A 28 -3.21 -15.23 -17.24
C GLU A 28 -1.80 -15.83 -17.12
N TYR A 29 -1.00 -15.30 -16.20
CA TYR A 29 0.38 -15.70 -16.00
C TYR A 29 0.60 -16.21 -14.58
N LYS A 30 1.32 -17.31 -14.46
CA LYS A 30 1.68 -17.85 -13.15
C LYS A 30 2.62 -16.90 -12.43
N ALA A 31 2.25 -16.52 -11.21
CA ALA A 31 3.09 -15.71 -10.34
C ALA A 31 3.75 -16.57 -9.25
N VAL A 32 4.89 -16.11 -8.80
CA VAL A 32 5.65 -16.73 -7.70
C VAL A 32 5.61 -15.78 -6.50
N TYR A 33 5.21 -16.31 -5.36
CA TYR A 33 5.32 -15.60 -4.09
C TYR A 33 6.79 -15.30 -3.77
N VAL A 34 7.08 -14.07 -3.37
CA VAL A 34 8.42 -13.65 -2.96
C VAL A 34 8.50 -13.51 -1.45
N CYS A 35 7.71 -12.63 -0.88
CA CYS A 35 7.63 -12.40 0.56
C CYS A 35 6.40 -11.57 0.92
N SER A 36 6.08 -11.51 2.21
CA SER A 36 5.07 -10.58 2.74
C SER A 36 5.53 -10.00 4.06
N ASP A 37 5.02 -8.81 4.37
CA ASP A 37 5.16 -8.17 5.66
C ASP A 37 3.81 -8.09 6.37
N SER A 38 3.72 -8.71 7.55
CA SER A 38 2.48 -8.74 8.33
C SER A 38 2.18 -7.43 9.05
N ASN A 39 3.20 -6.59 9.26
CA ASN A 39 3.05 -5.31 9.94
C ASN A 39 2.32 -4.30 9.04
N THR A 40 2.65 -4.27 7.76
CA THR A 40 2.03 -3.38 6.77
C THR A 40 0.92 -4.05 5.96
N GLY A 41 0.83 -5.38 5.98
CA GLY A 41 -0.13 -6.13 5.16
C GLY A 41 0.22 -6.18 3.67
N ILE A 42 1.47 -5.91 3.32
CA ILE A 42 1.97 -5.90 1.95
C ILE A 42 2.56 -7.26 1.58
N SER A 43 2.38 -7.65 0.33
CA SER A 43 3.06 -8.79 -0.28
C SER A 43 3.72 -8.43 -1.59
N ILE A 44 4.77 -9.16 -1.91
CA ILE A 44 5.44 -9.11 -3.21
C ILE A 44 5.31 -10.46 -3.88
N ILE A 45 4.89 -10.43 -5.14
CA ILE A 45 4.88 -11.55 -6.05
C ILE A 45 5.71 -11.21 -7.30
N SER A 46 6.11 -12.20 -8.06
CA SER A 46 6.87 -11.97 -9.30
C SER A 46 6.35 -12.82 -10.44
N VAL A 47 6.38 -12.28 -11.65
CA VAL A 47 6.07 -12.97 -12.90
C VAL A 47 7.31 -12.98 -13.78
N ASP A 48 7.63 -14.11 -14.37
CA ASP A 48 8.73 -14.24 -15.31
C ASP A 48 8.33 -13.61 -16.65
N ALA A 49 9.07 -12.60 -17.09
CA ALA A 49 8.80 -11.89 -18.34
C ALA A 49 8.90 -12.79 -19.57
N GLU A 50 9.68 -13.87 -19.50
CA GLU A 50 9.82 -14.83 -20.62
C GLU A 50 8.54 -15.65 -20.85
N GLN A 51 7.68 -15.77 -19.84
CA GLN A 51 6.39 -16.45 -19.93
C GLN A 51 5.29 -15.56 -20.55
N MET A 52 5.55 -14.27 -20.68
CA MET A 52 4.58 -13.30 -21.15
C MET A 52 4.69 -13.08 -22.64
N SER A 53 3.55 -12.83 -23.29
CA SER A 53 3.52 -12.40 -24.68
C SER A 53 4.24 -11.05 -24.86
N GLU A 54 4.72 -10.78 -26.06
CA GLU A 54 5.38 -9.50 -26.35
C GLU A 54 4.39 -8.33 -26.22
N ASP A 55 3.16 -8.51 -26.66
CA ASP A 55 2.11 -7.50 -26.57
C ASP A 55 1.81 -7.15 -25.10
N ASP A 56 1.69 -8.14 -24.22
CA ASP A 56 1.46 -7.89 -22.79
C ASP A 56 2.66 -7.24 -22.13
N ARG A 57 3.88 -7.65 -22.45
CA ARG A 57 5.08 -7.01 -21.93
C ARG A 57 5.19 -5.53 -22.31
N THR A 58 4.81 -5.21 -23.54
CA THR A 58 4.87 -3.82 -24.04
C THR A 58 3.74 -2.95 -23.51
N SER A 59 2.63 -3.57 -23.07
CA SER A 59 1.50 -2.85 -22.45
C SER A 59 1.73 -2.47 -20.99
N ILE A 60 2.75 -3.06 -20.33
CA ILE A 60 3.02 -2.82 -18.91
C ILE A 60 3.91 -1.59 -18.74
N GLU A 61 3.41 -0.63 -17.98
CA GLU A 61 4.19 0.49 -17.48
C GLU A 61 4.57 0.27 -16.02
N VAL A 62 5.83 0.53 -15.69
CA VAL A 62 6.32 0.41 -14.31
C VAL A 62 5.90 1.65 -13.53
N SER A 63 5.15 1.44 -12.45
CA SER A 63 4.68 2.53 -11.60
C SER A 63 5.84 3.19 -10.84
N VAL A 64 5.79 4.51 -10.75
CA VAL A 64 6.73 5.30 -9.94
C VAL A 64 6.14 5.50 -8.54
N LEU A 65 6.92 5.15 -7.51
CA LEU A 65 6.58 5.46 -6.11
C LEU A 65 6.98 6.91 -5.80
N SER A 66 6.01 7.79 -5.69
CA SER A 66 6.21 9.23 -5.50
C SER A 66 6.45 9.60 -4.03
N ASN A 67 6.42 10.88 -3.74
CA ASN A 67 6.56 11.41 -2.38
C ASN A 67 5.17 11.70 -1.79
N SER A 68 4.73 10.90 -0.81
CA SER A 68 3.44 11.11 -0.14
C SER A 68 3.47 12.20 0.94
N TYR A 69 4.66 12.61 1.41
CA TYR A 69 4.76 13.66 2.45
C TYR A 69 4.36 15.07 1.97
N ILE A 70 4.26 15.27 0.66
CA ILE A 70 3.84 16.56 0.10
C ILE A 70 2.32 16.67 -0.11
N LEU A 71 1.59 15.58 0.11
CA LEU A 71 0.14 15.57 -0.08
C LEU A 71 -0.57 16.40 0.98
N ASN A 72 -1.62 17.09 0.57
CA ASN A 72 -2.39 17.98 1.44
C ASN A 72 -3.88 17.62 1.43
N LYS A 73 -4.59 18.04 2.47
CA LYS A 73 -6.08 17.97 2.52
C LYS A 73 -6.68 18.80 1.38
N GLY A 74 -7.67 18.23 0.71
CA GLY A 74 -8.32 18.82 -0.46
C GLY A 74 -7.64 18.48 -1.80
N GLU A 75 -6.49 17.82 -1.79
CA GLU A 75 -5.78 17.43 -3.01
C GLU A 75 -6.52 16.31 -3.74
N LEU A 76 -6.56 16.42 -5.08
CA LEU A 76 -7.17 15.43 -5.95
C LEU A 76 -6.29 14.19 -6.05
N VAL A 77 -6.90 13.03 -5.89
CA VAL A 77 -6.24 11.71 -5.97
C VAL A 77 -7.10 10.73 -6.76
N ILE A 78 -6.44 9.74 -7.33
CA ILE A 78 -7.08 8.66 -8.10
C ILE A 78 -6.84 7.35 -7.36
N ALA A 79 -7.90 6.59 -7.11
CA ALA A 79 -7.81 5.25 -6.58
C ALA A 79 -8.05 4.24 -7.71
N ALA A 80 -7.16 3.25 -7.84
CA ALA A 80 -7.31 2.17 -8.82
C ALA A 80 -7.04 0.82 -8.18
N GLY A 81 -7.92 -0.14 -8.42
CA GLY A 81 -7.80 -1.48 -7.84
C GLY A 81 -9.12 -2.24 -7.83
N ASN A 82 -9.29 -3.10 -6.83
CA ASN A 82 -10.59 -3.71 -6.53
C ASN A 82 -11.32 -2.80 -5.54
N ILE A 83 -12.17 -1.93 -6.04
CA ILE A 83 -13.02 -1.03 -5.25
C ILE A 83 -14.47 -1.20 -5.65
N TYR A 84 -15.37 -1.02 -4.69
CA TYR A 84 -16.81 -1.28 -4.85
C TYR A 84 -17.16 -2.74 -5.18
N GLY A 85 -16.21 -3.68 -4.92
CA GLY A 85 -16.34 -5.08 -5.34
C GLY A 85 -16.20 -5.28 -6.85
N THR A 86 -15.50 -4.38 -7.53
CA THR A 86 -15.23 -4.42 -8.97
C THR A 86 -13.72 -4.41 -9.21
N ASP A 87 -13.23 -5.46 -9.86
CA ASP A 87 -11.82 -5.56 -10.22
C ASP A 87 -11.46 -4.54 -11.30
N GLY A 88 -10.29 -3.89 -11.12
CA GLY A 88 -9.79 -2.89 -12.08
C GLY A 88 -10.61 -1.60 -12.10
N ALA A 89 -11.43 -1.36 -11.08
CA ALA A 89 -12.17 -0.10 -10.97
C ALA A 89 -11.21 1.07 -10.72
N VAL A 90 -11.54 2.22 -11.29
CA VAL A 90 -10.84 3.48 -11.10
C VAL A 90 -11.84 4.53 -10.67
N ASP A 91 -11.52 5.23 -9.60
CA ASP A 91 -12.33 6.35 -9.12
C ASP A 91 -11.41 7.49 -8.67
N TYR A 92 -11.95 8.69 -8.59
CA TYR A 92 -11.21 9.86 -8.14
C TYR A 92 -11.91 10.55 -6.98
N GLY A 93 -11.11 11.09 -6.10
CA GLY A 93 -11.59 11.77 -4.92
C GLY A 93 -10.60 12.80 -4.41
N THR A 94 -10.83 13.24 -3.19
CA THR A 94 -9.94 14.17 -2.51
C THR A 94 -9.52 13.61 -1.16
N ILE A 95 -8.34 14.01 -0.70
CA ILE A 95 -7.88 13.76 0.66
C ILE A 95 -8.71 14.61 1.62
N THR A 96 -9.43 13.97 2.52
CA THR A 96 -10.28 14.64 3.50
C THR A 96 -9.59 14.83 4.85
N ASN A 97 -8.70 13.89 5.20
CA ASN A 97 -7.92 13.96 6.43
C ASN A 97 -6.56 13.28 6.27
N ILE A 98 -5.60 13.71 7.09
CA ILE A 98 -4.29 13.07 7.23
C ILE A 98 -4.08 12.88 8.72
N SER A 99 -3.76 11.64 9.11
CA SER A 99 -3.49 11.25 10.49
C SER A 99 -2.29 10.31 10.54
N SER A 100 -1.64 10.21 11.68
CA SER A 100 -0.58 9.22 11.89
C SER A 100 -1.16 7.95 12.48
N TYR A 101 -0.60 6.80 12.10
CA TYR A 101 -0.95 5.49 12.63
C TYR A 101 0.31 4.73 13.05
N SER A 102 0.32 4.23 14.29
CA SER A 102 1.45 3.47 14.82
C SER A 102 1.40 2.01 14.37
N LEU A 103 2.36 1.64 13.57
CA LEU A 103 2.74 0.26 13.28
C LEU A 103 3.81 -0.21 14.28
N ILE A 104 4.23 -1.47 14.20
CA ILE A 104 5.40 -1.95 14.93
C ILE A 104 6.65 -1.26 14.35
N ASP A 105 7.43 -0.62 15.20
CA ASP A 105 8.69 0.08 14.91
C ASP A 105 8.59 1.21 13.86
N ASN A 106 7.38 1.64 13.49
CA ASN A 106 7.19 2.71 12.53
C ASN A 106 5.85 3.43 12.74
N ASN A 107 5.81 4.70 12.37
CA ASN A 107 4.58 5.45 12.23
C ASN A 107 4.37 5.77 10.75
N VAL A 108 3.15 5.62 10.27
CA VAL A 108 2.80 5.86 8.89
C VAL A 108 1.71 6.91 8.79
N ASP A 109 1.75 7.73 7.75
CA ASP A 109 0.68 8.64 7.44
C ASP A 109 -0.50 7.88 6.82
N ILE A 110 -1.70 8.13 7.34
CA ILE A 110 -2.96 7.63 6.81
C ILE A 110 -3.72 8.75 6.13
N PHE A 111 -3.93 8.61 4.84
CA PHE A 111 -4.75 9.48 4.02
C PHE A 111 -6.18 8.97 3.98
N GLU A 112 -7.12 9.70 4.58
CA GLU A 112 -8.55 9.44 4.41
C GLU A 112 -9.05 10.19 3.18
N THR A 113 -9.87 9.51 2.39
CA THR A 113 -10.48 10.10 1.19
C THR A 113 -11.99 10.25 1.35
N ASN A 114 -12.64 10.94 0.43
CA ASN A 114 -14.11 10.95 0.31
C ASN A 114 -14.64 9.73 -0.45
N LEU A 115 -13.78 8.85 -0.94
CA LEU A 115 -14.17 7.59 -1.57
C LEU A 115 -14.71 6.62 -0.52
N THR A 116 -15.73 5.84 -0.89
CA THR A 116 -16.29 4.82 -0.02
C THR A 116 -15.56 3.48 -0.24
N ALA A 117 -15.51 2.67 0.80
CA ALA A 117 -14.93 1.33 0.76
C ALA A 117 -15.99 0.29 1.11
N LYS A 118 -15.84 -0.92 0.58
CA LYS A 118 -16.48 -2.14 1.07
C LYS A 118 -15.45 -3.00 1.76
N ASP A 119 -15.93 -3.95 2.55
CA ASP A 119 -15.07 -5.01 3.07
C ASP A 119 -14.35 -5.67 1.90
N GLU A 120 -13.05 -5.84 2.02
CA GLU A 120 -12.16 -6.44 1.02
C GLU A 120 -11.72 -5.53 -0.15
N ASP A 121 -12.16 -4.29 -0.24
CA ASP A 121 -11.62 -3.37 -1.24
C ASP A 121 -10.11 -3.19 -1.05
N TYR A 122 -9.37 -3.19 -2.16
CA TYR A 122 -7.93 -2.97 -2.19
C TYR A 122 -7.56 -2.13 -3.41
N ALA A 123 -6.86 -1.04 -3.17
CA ALA A 123 -6.49 -0.10 -4.22
C ALA A 123 -5.14 0.54 -3.95
N PHE A 124 -4.54 1.06 -5.01
CA PHE A 124 -3.45 2.02 -4.95
C PHE A 124 -4.00 3.42 -5.12
N LEU A 125 -3.39 4.36 -4.42
CA LEU A 125 -3.66 5.78 -4.55
C LEU A 125 -2.60 6.42 -5.45
N PHE A 126 -3.05 7.17 -6.44
CA PHE A 126 -2.20 7.89 -7.39
C PHE A 126 -2.42 9.39 -7.26
N ASN A 127 -1.38 10.17 -7.51
CA ASN A 127 -1.49 11.61 -7.71
C ASN A 127 -1.94 11.95 -9.15
N SER A 128 -2.07 13.24 -9.45
CA SER A 128 -2.45 13.72 -10.79
C SER A 128 -1.46 13.38 -11.90
N ASP A 129 -0.22 13.06 -11.55
CA ASP A 129 0.82 12.67 -12.51
C ASP A 129 0.82 11.16 -12.80
N GLY A 130 -0.10 10.39 -12.18
CA GLY A 130 -0.17 8.94 -12.31
C GLY A 130 0.87 8.18 -11.48
N ASN A 131 1.52 8.83 -10.52
CA ASN A 131 2.49 8.18 -9.63
C ASN A 131 1.81 7.66 -8.36
N VAL A 132 2.27 6.51 -7.87
CA VAL A 132 1.74 5.90 -6.64
C VAL A 132 2.14 6.73 -5.42
N VAL A 133 1.15 7.12 -4.63
CA VAL A 133 1.33 7.89 -3.38
C VAL A 133 0.78 7.16 -2.15
N GLY A 134 0.04 6.07 -2.32
CA GLY A 134 -0.47 5.30 -1.19
C GLY A 134 -0.97 3.91 -1.57
N ILE A 135 -1.17 3.10 -0.52
CA ILE A 135 -1.72 1.74 -0.62
C ILE A 135 -2.86 1.65 0.39
N SER A 136 -4.00 1.09 -0.03
CA SER A 136 -5.19 1.01 0.84
C SER A 136 -4.92 0.21 2.10
N VAL A 137 -5.48 0.70 3.19
CA VAL A 137 -5.53 0.02 4.49
C VAL A 137 -6.85 -0.72 4.59
N HIS A 138 -6.79 -2.00 4.89
CA HIS A 138 -8.00 -2.77 5.16
C HIS A 138 -8.57 -2.39 6.53
N SER A 139 -9.84 -1.99 6.56
CA SER A 139 -10.56 -1.71 7.79
C SER A 139 -11.97 -2.31 7.73
N ASN A 140 -12.25 -3.24 8.62
CA ASN A 140 -13.56 -3.93 8.71
C ASN A 140 -14.71 -3.03 9.20
N LYS A 141 -14.46 -1.75 9.45
CA LYS A 141 -15.44 -0.83 10.07
C LYS A 141 -15.61 0.49 9.37
N ASP A 142 -14.70 0.85 8.48
CA ASP A 142 -14.71 2.15 7.83
C ASP A 142 -15.47 2.10 6.51
N VAL A 143 -16.36 3.07 6.35
CA VAL A 143 -17.09 3.31 5.09
C VAL A 143 -16.23 4.06 4.09
N LYS A 144 -15.10 4.63 4.55
CA LYS A 144 -14.19 5.43 3.72
C LYS A 144 -12.94 4.65 3.35
N LEU A 145 -12.52 4.82 2.11
CA LEU A 145 -11.25 4.27 1.64
C LEU A 145 -10.09 5.08 2.21
N LYS A 146 -9.20 4.39 2.90
CA LYS A 146 -8.01 4.94 3.55
C LYS A 146 -6.75 4.33 2.96
N PHE A 147 -5.66 5.09 2.97
CA PHE A 147 -4.40 4.68 2.37
C PHE A 147 -3.23 4.98 3.29
N MET A 148 -2.31 4.04 3.43
CA MET A 148 -0.98 4.30 3.99
C MET A 148 -0.14 5.05 2.97
N GLY A 149 0.57 6.07 3.42
CA GLY A 149 1.49 6.84 2.59
C GLY A 149 2.64 6.00 2.07
N ILE A 150 2.88 6.08 0.75
CA ILE A 150 3.91 5.26 0.11
C ILE A 150 5.32 5.61 0.61
N SER A 151 5.57 6.86 1.02
CA SER A 151 6.89 7.29 1.49
C SER A 151 7.35 6.56 2.74
N ASP A 152 6.42 6.25 3.66
CA ASP A 152 6.70 5.51 4.88
C ASP A 152 6.99 4.03 4.61
N LEU A 153 6.55 3.53 3.48
CA LEU A 153 6.63 2.12 3.08
C LEU A 153 7.84 1.83 2.18
N LYS A 154 8.50 2.85 1.61
CA LYS A 154 9.58 2.65 0.62
C LYS A 154 10.71 1.78 1.13
N GLY A 155 11.17 2.00 2.36
CA GLY A 155 12.24 1.19 2.96
C GLY A 155 11.83 -0.28 3.13
N THR A 156 10.61 -0.52 3.60
CA THR A 156 10.06 -1.89 3.73
C THR A 156 9.94 -2.55 2.35
N ILE A 157 9.38 -1.86 1.36
CA ILE A 157 9.24 -2.36 -0.01
C ILE A 157 10.61 -2.68 -0.63
N GLU A 158 11.61 -1.81 -0.45
CA GLU A 158 12.97 -2.01 -0.95
C GLU A 158 13.62 -3.25 -0.33
N ASN A 159 13.52 -3.42 0.99
CA ASN A 159 14.02 -4.62 1.67
C ASN A 159 13.34 -5.89 1.14
N MET A 160 12.02 -5.85 0.97
CA MET A 160 11.24 -6.98 0.44
C MET A 160 11.66 -7.35 -0.99
N ILE A 161 11.84 -6.36 -1.88
CA ILE A 161 12.30 -6.59 -3.26
C ILE A 161 13.69 -7.22 -3.29
N ASN A 162 14.58 -6.74 -2.42
CA ASN A 162 15.95 -7.24 -2.28
C ASN A 162 16.04 -8.55 -1.48
N ARG A 163 14.92 -9.10 -1.02
CA ARG A 163 14.82 -10.30 -0.18
C ARG A 163 15.66 -10.18 1.10
N GLN A 164 15.75 -8.96 1.64
CA GLN A 164 16.37 -8.70 2.91
C GLN A 164 15.35 -8.99 4.02
N GLU A 165 15.82 -9.58 5.11
CA GLU A 165 15.01 -9.85 6.27
C GLU A 165 14.63 -8.52 6.95
N ILE A 166 13.32 -8.33 7.17
CA ILE A 166 12.82 -7.18 7.92
C ILE A 166 12.81 -7.58 9.40
N MET A 167 13.72 -6.99 10.16
CA MET A 167 13.79 -7.22 11.60
C MET A 167 13.05 -6.12 12.34
N TYR A 168 12.21 -6.50 13.28
CA TYR A 168 11.45 -5.60 14.15
C TYR A 168 11.95 -5.70 15.58
N PHE A 169 12.10 -4.56 16.26
CA PHE A 169 12.30 -4.52 17.70
C PHE A 169 11.02 -4.92 18.45
N GLY A 170 9.88 -4.76 17.79
CA GLY A 170 8.59 -5.14 18.35
C GLY A 170 7.95 -4.08 19.24
N ILE A 171 8.32 -2.82 19.10
CA ILE A 171 7.78 -1.71 19.88
C ILE A 171 6.73 -0.93 19.07
N LYS A 172 5.77 -0.36 19.79
CA LYS A 172 4.91 0.70 19.27
C LYS A 172 5.18 1.94 20.08
N ALA A 173 5.49 3.05 19.43
CA ALA A 173 5.78 4.31 20.07
C ALA A 173 4.86 5.41 19.56
N GLU A 174 4.41 6.26 20.47
CA GLU A 174 3.59 7.41 20.14
C GLU A 174 4.26 8.70 20.64
N ASN A 175 4.24 9.73 19.82
CA ASN A 175 4.74 11.03 20.20
C ASN A 175 3.66 11.78 20.98
N VAL A 176 3.91 12.04 22.24
CA VAL A 176 3.02 12.85 23.11
C VAL A 176 3.44 14.30 22.99
N ASP A 177 2.69 15.04 22.19
CA ASP A 177 2.80 16.49 22.08
C ASP A 177 2.15 17.23 23.27
N ASN A 178 2.13 18.55 23.25
CA ASN A 178 1.56 19.34 24.33
C ASN A 178 0.06 19.11 24.54
N GLU A 179 -0.69 18.86 23.45
CA GLU A 179 -2.14 18.65 23.53
C GLU A 179 -2.47 17.31 24.19
N LEU A 180 -1.77 16.24 23.80
CA LEU A 180 -1.91 14.92 24.43
C LEU A 180 -1.39 14.92 25.88
N ALA A 181 -0.28 15.63 26.13
CA ALA A 181 0.29 15.77 27.46
C ALA A 181 -0.72 16.42 28.42
N ASP A 182 -1.36 17.51 28.03
CA ASP A 182 -2.36 18.20 28.84
C ASP A 182 -3.61 17.33 29.06
N LYS A 183 -4.08 16.67 27.99
CA LYS A 183 -5.29 15.83 28.03
C LYS A 183 -5.16 14.62 28.95
N TYR A 184 -3.98 13.99 28.98
CA TYR A 184 -3.76 12.74 29.71
C TYR A 184 -2.85 12.90 30.92
N SER A 185 -2.45 14.14 31.28
CA SER A 185 -1.52 14.45 32.38
C SER A 185 -0.18 13.70 32.23
N LEU A 186 0.34 13.67 31.01
CA LEU A 186 1.62 13.08 30.66
C LEU A 186 2.69 14.16 30.50
N THR A 187 3.96 13.77 30.44
CA THR A 187 5.05 14.62 29.97
C THR A 187 5.18 14.50 28.45
N THR A 188 5.54 15.59 27.78
CA THR A 188 5.86 15.52 26.34
C THR A 188 7.05 14.59 26.10
N GLY A 189 6.99 13.81 25.03
CA GLY A 189 8.04 12.86 24.69
C GLY A 189 7.53 11.66 23.91
N ILE A 190 8.33 10.62 23.84
CA ILE A 190 7.99 9.36 23.19
C ILE A 190 7.57 8.36 24.25
N TYR A 191 6.40 7.79 24.10
CA TYR A 191 5.86 6.71 24.92
C TYR A 191 5.85 5.41 24.12
N ILE A 192 6.23 4.32 24.80
CA ILE A 192 6.35 2.96 24.25
C ILE A 192 5.34 2.05 24.94
#